data_6b6a65b6ca3418464c4966b3cb9ceee9
#
_entry.id   6b6a65b6ca3418464c4966b3cb9ceee9
#
_cell.length_a   1.000
_cell.length_b   1.000
_cell.length_c   1.000
_cell.angle_alpha   90.00
_cell.angle_beta   90.00
_cell.angle_gamma   90.00
#
_symmetry.space_group_name_H-M   'P 1'
#
loop_
_entity.id
_entity.type
_entity.pdbx_description
1 polymer ?
#
loop_
_entity_poly.entity_id
_entity_poly.type
_entity_poly.pdbx_seq_one_letter_code
_entity_poly.pdbx_strand_id
1 'polypeptide(L)'
;MSSSHQRTNVALFDDFGLSRFDNKEEYKKQMSACQESLFHVQQSYYHQKRRALIVFEGWDASGKGGAIRRITEKLDPRSVNVFPVAAPTKEEREKHFLYRFWKQIPSPGKLTIFDRSHYGPVSYTHLTLPTNREV
;
A
#
# COMPACT_ATOMS: atom_id res chain seq x y z
N MET A 1 -21.95 26.73 -29.25
CA MET A 1 -21.87 25.32 -28.90
C MET A 1 -21.08 25.22 -27.59
N SER A 2 -21.79 25.00 -26.55
CA SER A 2 -21.25 24.92 -25.21
C SER A 2 -20.80 23.47 -24.94
N SER A 3 -19.51 23.27 -24.87
CA SER A 3 -18.95 21.98 -24.47
C SER A 3 -19.07 21.90 -22.93
N SER A 4 -20.07 21.17 -22.49
CA SER A 4 -20.18 20.83 -21.08
C SER A 4 -19.10 19.81 -20.73
N HIS A 5 -18.03 20.26 -20.12
CA HIS A 5 -17.13 19.38 -19.40
C HIS A 5 -17.90 18.75 -18.25
N GLN A 6 -18.34 17.53 -18.44
CA GLN A 6 -18.74 16.71 -17.32
C GLN A 6 -17.50 16.49 -16.44
N ARG A 7 -17.47 17.23 -15.35
CA ARG A 7 -16.61 16.86 -14.25
C ARG A 7 -17.13 15.53 -13.74
N THR A 8 -16.41 14.48 -14.01
CA THR A 8 -16.56 13.23 -13.28
C THR A 8 -16.35 13.59 -11.81
N ASN A 9 -17.43 13.68 -11.07
CA ASN A 9 -17.37 13.72 -9.63
C ASN A 9 -16.73 12.39 -9.22
N VAL A 10 -15.44 12.44 -8.97
CA VAL A 10 -14.81 11.46 -8.10
C VAL A 10 -15.65 11.55 -6.84
N ALA A 11 -16.36 10.48 -6.51
CA ALA A 11 -17.08 10.39 -5.26
C ALA A 11 -16.09 10.75 -4.18
N LEU A 12 -16.23 11.92 -3.65
CA LEU A 12 -15.40 12.41 -2.60
C LEU A 12 -15.63 11.50 -1.41
N PHE A 13 -14.62 11.33 -0.62
CA PHE A 13 -14.58 10.47 0.56
C PHE A 13 -15.73 10.65 1.56
N ASP A 14 -16.58 11.62 1.34
CA ASP A 14 -17.78 11.90 2.14
C ASP A 14 -18.88 10.85 1.97
N ASP A 15 -18.88 10.10 0.87
CA ASP A 15 -19.83 9.00 0.64
C ASP A 15 -19.41 7.68 1.31
N PHE A 16 -18.15 7.57 1.68
CA PHE A 16 -17.73 6.52 2.58
C PHE A 16 -18.03 7.02 3.99
N GLY A 17 -19.20 6.71 4.50
CA GLY A 17 -19.57 7.05 5.85
C GLY A 17 -18.46 6.67 6.82
N LEU A 18 -17.55 7.61 7.04
CA LEU A 18 -16.54 7.49 8.07
C LEU A 18 -17.29 7.58 9.39
N SER A 19 -17.91 6.47 9.77
CA SER A 19 -18.52 6.37 11.07
C SER A 19 -17.40 6.55 12.09
N ARG A 20 -17.38 7.71 12.72
CA ARG A 20 -16.59 7.91 13.90
C ARG A 20 -17.07 6.91 14.94
N PHE A 21 -16.15 6.12 15.43
CA PHE A 21 -16.44 5.30 16.58
C PHE A 21 -16.62 6.23 17.78
N ASP A 22 -17.82 6.29 18.29
CA ASP A 22 -18.14 7.11 19.45
C ASP A 22 -17.59 6.50 20.74
N ASN A 23 -17.24 5.21 20.68
CA ASN A 23 -16.76 4.45 21.82
C ASN A 23 -15.44 3.74 21.49
N LYS A 24 -14.43 3.99 22.31
CA LYS A 24 -13.10 3.38 22.20
C LYS A 24 -13.15 1.85 22.35
N GLU A 25 -14.04 1.34 23.16
CA GLU A 25 -14.17 -0.11 23.36
C GLU A 25 -14.76 -0.80 22.12
N GLU A 26 -15.74 -0.19 21.50
CA GLU A 26 -16.30 -0.68 20.24
C GLU A 26 -15.25 -0.69 19.13
N TYR A 27 -14.47 0.38 19.01
CA TYR A 27 -13.34 0.45 18.07
C TYR A 27 -12.35 -0.69 18.29
N LYS A 28 -11.95 -0.96 19.54
CA LYS A 28 -11.01 -2.03 19.84
C LYS A 28 -11.58 -3.40 19.48
N LYS A 29 -12.86 -3.62 19.77
CA LYS A 29 -13.55 -4.87 19.47
C LYS A 29 -13.58 -5.14 17.98
N GLN A 30 -13.97 -4.15 17.18
CA GLN A 30 -14.02 -4.27 15.73
C GLN A 30 -12.63 -4.42 15.13
N MET A 31 -11.65 -3.67 15.63
CA MET A 31 -10.26 -3.80 15.20
C MET A 31 -9.73 -5.22 15.45
N SER A 32 -10.00 -5.78 16.64
CA SER A 32 -9.58 -7.15 16.97
C SER A 32 -10.24 -8.18 16.05
N ALA A 33 -11.51 -8.02 15.74
CA ALA A 33 -12.23 -8.91 14.83
C ALA A 33 -11.68 -8.81 13.39
N CYS A 34 -11.35 -7.61 12.91
CA CYS A 34 -10.74 -7.43 11.60
C CYS A 34 -9.35 -8.07 11.53
N GLN A 35 -8.54 -7.90 12.57
CA GLN A 35 -7.19 -8.48 12.65
C GLN A 35 -7.25 -10.02 12.66
N GLU A 36 -8.21 -10.59 13.34
CA GLU A 36 -8.43 -12.03 13.35
C GLU A 36 -8.86 -12.54 11.97
N SER A 37 -9.78 -11.84 11.32
CA SER A 37 -10.19 -12.16 9.95
C SER A 37 -9.02 -12.10 8.97
N LEU A 38 -8.16 -11.10 9.07
CA LEU A 38 -6.97 -10.97 8.25
C LEU A 38 -5.98 -12.12 8.48
N PHE A 39 -5.82 -12.56 9.71
CA PHE A 39 -5.01 -13.73 10.02
C PHE A 39 -5.54 -14.99 9.33
N HIS A 40 -6.86 -15.23 9.38
CA HIS A 40 -7.47 -16.37 8.67
C HIS A 40 -7.29 -16.27 7.15
N VAL A 41 -7.40 -15.08 6.57
CA VAL A 41 -7.13 -14.87 5.15
C VAL A 41 -5.67 -15.19 4.83
N GLN A 42 -4.73 -14.73 5.65
CA GLN A 42 -3.31 -15.05 5.48
C GLN A 42 -3.06 -16.56 5.51
N GLN A 43 -3.66 -17.28 6.45
CA GLN A 43 -3.54 -18.73 6.54
C GLN A 43 -4.10 -19.42 5.29
N SER A 44 -5.26 -18.97 4.82
CA SER A 44 -5.84 -19.49 3.58
C SER A 44 -4.92 -19.27 2.37
N TYR A 45 -4.30 -18.10 2.25
CA TYR A 45 -3.35 -17.79 1.19
C TYR A 45 -2.10 -18.66 1.27
N TYR A 46 -1.62 -18.90 2.47
CA TYR A 46 -0.49 -19.79 2.70
C TYR A 46 -0.78 -21.23 2.22
N HIS A 47 -1.91 -21.79 2.63
CA HIS A 47 -2.29 -23.15 2.24
C HIS A 47 -2.62 -23.29 0.76
N GLN A 48 -3.26 -22.29 0.16
CA GLN A 48 -3.60 -22.30 -1.25
C GLN A 48 -2.45 -21.86 -2.15
N LYS A 49 -1.28 -21.53 -1.60
CA LYS A 49 -0.13 -21.00 -2.34
C LYS A 49 -0.46 -19.72 -3.13
N ARG A 50 -1.41 -18.95 -2.66
CA ARG A 50 -1.75 -17.66 -3.25
C ARG A 50 -0.75 -16.59 -2.84
N ARG A 51 -0.74 -15.52 -3.60
CA ARG A 51 0.12 -14.35 -3.35
C ARG A 51 -0.77 -13.14 -3.17
N ALA A 52 -0.37 -12.24 -2.30
CA ALA A 52 -1.03 -10.94 -2.17
C ALA A 52 0.00 -9.83 -2.10
N LEU A 53 -0.29 -8.76 -2.82
CA LEU A 53 0.48 -7.53 -2.80
C LEU A 53 -0.47 -6.40 -2.41
N ILE A 54 -0.16 -5.71 -1.33
CA ILE A 54 -0.94 -4.57 -0.85
C ILE A 54 -0.04 -3.34 -0.96
N VAL A 55 -0.57 -2.28 -1.54
CA VAL A 55 0.17 -1.03 -1.72
C VAL A 55 -0.54 0.08 -0.95
N PHE A 56 0.18 0.73 -0.05
CA PHE A 56 -0.30 1.90 0.66
C PHE A 56 0.26 3.16 0.04
N GLU A 57 -0.62 4.02 -0.42
CA GLU A 57 -0.28 5.34 -0.92
C GLU A 57 -1.01 6.42 -0.12
N GLY A 58 -0.43 7.58 -0.06
CA GLY A 58 -1.01 8.75 0.59
C GLY A 58 0.04 9.76 0.99
N TRP A 59 -0.42 10.93 1.39
CA TRP A 59 0.42 12.02 1.85
C TRP A 59 1.20 11.64 3.12
N ASP A 60 2.26 12.37 3.39
CA ASP A 60 2.95 12.24 4.66
C ASP A 60 1.98 12.56 5.81
N ALA A 61 2.13 11.84 6.90
CA ALA A 61 1.23 11.92 8.06
C ALA A 61 -0.24 11.50 7.79
N SER A 62 -0.53 10.83 6.66
CA SER A 62 -1.87 10.32 6.36
C SER A 62 -2.29 9.10 7.18
N GLY A 63 -1.42 8.60 8.05
CA GLY A 63 -1.71 7.42 8.88
C GLY A 63 -1.32 6.07 8.29
N LYS A 64 -0.61 6.05 7.14
CA LYS A 64 -0.18 4.78 6.49
C LYS A 64 0.55 3.85 7.44
N GLY A 65 1.58 4.34 8.12
CA GLY A 65 2.36 3.52 9.05
C GLY A 65 1.51 2.94 10.17
N GLY A 66 0.58 3.72 10.71
CA GLY A 66 -0.37 3.24 11.70
C GLY A 66 -1.32 2.16 11.17
N ALA A 67 -1.78 2.31 9.93
CA ALA A 67 -2.62 1.30 9.28
C ALA A 67 -1.85 0.01 9.03
N ILE A 68 -0.64 0.09 8.48
CA ILE A 68 0.23 -1.06 8.22
C ILE A 68 0.52 -1.81 9.53
N ARG A 69 0.86 -1.07 10.59
CA ARG A 69 1.10 -1.68 11.90
C ARG A 69 -0.10 -2.45 12.41
N ARG A 70 -1.30 -1.86 12.34
CA ARG A 70 -2.53 -2.53 12.79
C ARG A 70 -2.86 -3.76 11.97
N ILE A 71 -2.62 -3.72 10.67
CA ILE A 71 -2.83 -4.87 9.78
C ILE A 71 -1.87 -6.00 10.13
N THR A 72 -0.60 -5.70 10.34
CA THR A 72 0.44 -6.72 10.54
C THR A 72 0.52 -7.25 11.97
N GLU A 73 -0.09 -6.59 12.93
CA GLU A 73 0.05 -6.87 14.35
C GLU A 73 -0.27 -8.33 14.73
N LYS A 74 -1.27 -8.92 14.11
CA LYS A 74 -1.67 -10.32 14.37
C LYS A 74 -1.32 -11.28 13.24
N LEU A 75 -0.67 -10.83 12.18
CA LEU A 75 -0.26 -11.70 11.09
C LEU A 75 0.97 -12.53 11.46
N ASP A 76 1.09 -13.69 10.84
CA ASP A 76 2.29 -14.52 10.97
C ASP A 76 3.46 -13.83 10.25
N PRO A 77 4.51 -13.42 10.97
CA PRO A 77 5.64 -12.69 10.40
C PRO A 77 6.43 -13.50 9.35
N ARG A 78 6.30 -14.82 9.35
CA ARG A 78 7.00 -15.68 8.38
C ARG A 78 6.40 -15.59 6.98
N SER A 79 5.15 -15.13 6.89
CA SER A 79 4.40 -15.09 5.64
C SER A 79 4.03 -13.67 5.21
N VAL A 80 4.50 -12.66 5.91
CA VAL A 80 4.29 -11.25 5.58
C VAL A 80 5.63 -10.52 5.49
N ASN A 81 5.77 -9.69 4.46
CA ASN A 81 6.91 -8.80 4.30
C ASN A 81 6.40 -7.37 4.14
N VAL A 82 6.92 -6.45 4.93
CA VAL A 82 6.65 -5.03 4.80
C VAL A 82 7.86 -4.36 4.16
N PHE A 83 7.67 -3.79 2.99
CA PHE A 83 8.72 -3.11 2.24
C PHE A 83 8.50 -1.59 2.28
N PRO A 84 9.26 -0.87 3.10
CA PRO A 84 9.22 0.59 3.09
C PRO A 84 10.01 1.10 1.88
N VAL A 85 9.35 1.84 1.03
CA VAL A 85 9.97 2.39 -0.18
C VAL A 85 10.71 3.68 0.17
N ALA A 86 12.01 3.56 0.33
CA ALA A 86 12.91 4.68 0.57
C ALA A 86 13.61 5.11 -0.74
N ALA A 87 14.52 6.07 -0.66
CA ALA A 87 15.33 6.46 -1.81
C ALA A 87 16.12 5.26 -2.35
N PRO A 88 16.27 5.15 -3.68
CA PRO A 88 16.98 4.02 -4.27
C PRO A 88 18.46 4.02 -3.90
N THR A 89 19.01 2.82 -3.69
CA THR A 89 20.45 2.64 -3.50
C THR A 89 21.21 2.91 -4.80
N LYS A 90 22.54 2.95 -4.71
CA LYS A 90 23.38 3.14 -5.91
C LYS A 90 23.13 2.02 -6.93
N GLU A 91 23.10 0.78 -6.48
CA GLU A 91 22.83 -0.37 -7.34
C GLU A 91 21.45 -0.29 -8.00
N GLU A 92 20.45 0.10 -7.24
CA GLU A 92 19.08 0.23 -7.75
C GLU A 92 18.93 1.34 -8.79
N ARG A 93 19.73 2.40 -8.70
CA ARG A 93 19.74 3.49 -9.69
C ARG A 93 20.30 3.06 -11.03
N GLU A 94 21.19 2.07 -11.05
CA GLU A 94 21.77 1.52 -12.26
C GLU A 94 20.84 0.53 -12.98
N LYS A 95 19.73 0.17 -12.36
CA LYS A 95 18.73 -0.75 -12.90
C LYS A 95 17.44 -0.02 -13.28
N HIS A 96 16.60 -0.69 -14.02
CA HIS A 96 15.26 -0.18 -14.30
C HIS A 96 14.55 0.17 -12.98
N PHE A 97 13.82 1.28 -12.93
CA PHE A 97 13.22 1.80 -11.69
C PHE A 97 12.26 0.81 -11.00
N LEU A 98 11.67 -0.12 -11.74
CA LEU A 98 10.81 -1.16 -11.17
C LEU A 98 11.60 -2.35 -10.59
N TYR A 99 12.91 -2.44 -10.83
CA TYR A 99 13.73 -3.57 -10.40
C TYR A 99 13.61 -3.87 -8.90
N ARG A 100 13.69 -2.81 -8.09
CA ARG A 100 13.59 -2.92 -6.64
C ARG A 100 12.23 -3.45 -6.15
N PHE A 101 11.17 -3.14 -6.90
CA PHE A 101 9.80 -3.61 -6.60
C PHE A 101 9.61 -5.04 -7.03
N TRP A 102 10.13 -5.43 -8.18
CA TRP A 102 10.07 -6.81 -8.64
C TRP A 102 10.74 -7.79 -7.69
N LYS A 103 11.82 -7.38 -7.05
CA LYS A 103 12.49 -8.19 -6.03
C LYS A 103 11.60 -8.48 -4.82
N GLN A 104 10.61 -7.65 -4.58
CA GLN A 104 9.71 -7.73 -3.43
C GLN A 104 8.37 -8.39 -3.74
N ILE A 105 8.18 -8.85 -4.98
CA ILE A 105 6.96 -9.59 -5.34
C ILE A 105 6.88 -10.84 -4.46
N PRO A 106 5.73 -11.08 -3.80
CA PRO A 106 5.63 -12.17 -2.84
C PRO A 106 5.77 -13.53 -3.52
N SER A 107 6.43 -14.45 -2.85
CA SER A 107 6.45 -15.87 -3.21
C SER A 107 5.11 -16.53 -2.92
N PRO A 108 4.80 -17.69 -3.49
CA PRO A 108 3.57 -18.43 -3.21
C PRO A 108 3.33 -18.61 -1.71
N GLY A 109 2.14 -18.32 -1.25
CA GLY A 109 1.77 -18.39 0.15
C GLY A 109 2.18 -17.18 0.98
N LYS A 110 2.72 -16.14 0.37
CA LYS A 110 3.19 -14.95 1.08
C LYS A 110 2.45 -13.69 0.67
N LEU A 111 2.54 -12.70 1.56
CA LEU A 111 1.95 -11.38 1.40
C LEU A 111 3.06 -10.34 1.52
N THR A 112 3.07 -9.38 0.61
CA THR A 112 3.96 -8.22 0.69
C THR A 112 3.13 -6.94 0.78
N ILE A 113 3.53 -6.07 1.69
CA ILE A 113 2.94 -4.75 1.86
C ILE A 113 3.97 -3.70 1.45
N PHE A 114 3.65 -2.88 0.48
CA PHE A 114 4.47 -1.73 0.12
C PHE A 114 3.98 -0.50 0.88
N ASP A 115 4.85 0.09 1.67
CA ASP A 115 4.63 1.41 2.22
C ASP A 115 5.15 2.44 1.21
N ARG A 116 4.25 2.98 0.41
CA ARG A 116 4.42 3.73 -0.82
C ARG A 116 4.70 2.81 -2.02
N SER A 117 4.43 3.33 -3.20
CA SER A 117 4.70 2.63 -4.45
C SER A 117 5.86 3.23 -5.21
N HIS A 118 6.08 2.74 -6.42
CA HIS A 118 7.04 3.33 -7.35
C HIS A 118 6.68 4.75 -7.80
N TYR A 119 5.43 5.16 -7.65
CA TYR A 119 5.01 6.51 -8.00
C TYR A 119 5.58 7.56 -7.04
N GLY A 120 5.70 7.26 -5.77
CA GLY A 120 6.26 8.17 -4.78
C GLY A 120 7.70 8.58 -5.10
N PRO A 121 8.65 7.65 -5.25
CA PRO A 121 10.01 8.00 -5.65
C PRO A 121 10.10 8.70 -7.00
N VAL A 122 9.27 8.31 -7.94
CA VAL A 122 9.23 8.95 -9.25
C VAL A 122 8.77 10.39 -9.13
N SER A 123 7.80 10.70 -8.31
CA SER A 123 7.33 12.06 -8.12
C SER A 123 8.35 12.97 -7.46
N TYR A 124 9.30 12.43 -6.71
CA TYR A 124 10.32 13.25 -6.05
C TYR A 124 11.63 13.41 -6.85
N THR A 125 11.96 12.42 -7.66
CA THR A 125 13.27 12.45 -8.28
C THR A 125 13.24 12.46 -9.78
N HIS A 126 12.18 12.04 -10.30
CA HIS A 126 12.04 11.70 -11.52
C HIS A 126 11.74 12.62 -12.49
N LEU A 127 11.17 13.53 -12.05
CA LEU A 127 10.81 14.50 -12.97
C LEU A 127 11.92 14.97 -13.79
N THR A 128 13.05 14.82 -13.26
CA THR A 128 14.23 15.23 -13.95
C THR A 128 14.83 14.17 -14.82
N LEU A 129 14.38 12.97 -14.67
CA LEU A 129 14.94 11.96 -15.38
C LEU A 129 14.60 11.99 -16.75
N PRO A 130 13.42 12.01 -17.03
CA PRO A 130 13.02 11.84 -18.33
C PRO A 130 13.42 12.92 -19.20
N THR A 131 13.58 13.77 -18.60
CA THR A 131 13.94 14.76 -19.38
C THR A 131 14.99 14.47 -20.32
N ASN A 132 14.63 14.15 -20.02
CA ASN A 132 14.98 14.04 -20.67
C ASN A 132 15.63 13.76 -21.41
N ARG A 133 15.87 13.77 -21.60
CA ARG A 133 16.32 13.61 -22.19
C ARG A 133 16.40 13.60 -23.19
N GLU A 134 16.01 13.91 -23.31
CA GLU A 134 16.01 14.08 -24.15
C GLU A 134 16.68 13.78 -24.89
N VAL A 135 16.67 13.66 -24.89
CA VAL A 135 17.18 13.37 -25.51
C VAL A 135 17.54 13.31 -26.31
#